data_e09b0c474692c493ad82f69f431add95
#
_entry.id   e09b0c474692c493ad82f69f431add95
#
_cell.length_a   1.000
_cell.length_b   1.000
_cell.length_c   1.000
_cell.angle_alpha   90.00
_cell.angle_beta   90.00
_cell.angle_gamma   90.00
#
_symmetry.space_group_name_H-M   'P 1'
#
loop_
_entity.id
_entity.type
_entity.pdbx_description
1 polymer ?
#
loop_
_entity_poly.entity_id
_entity_poly.type
_entity_poly.pdbx_seq_one_letter_code
_entity_poly.pdbx_strand_id
1 'polypeptide(L)'
;MKILVTDTLADSGLAILRAASDMEVDYRPGLKGDALLKAVSESDALITRSGTAVTHELVNAGTRLRIVGRAGVGLDNVDVDACTARGILVINAPTANIMSATEHTMAMLLALCRNIPEAHASVKRGEWNRSKFLGTELDGKTLGIIGLGRIGTRITIRARAFGMRVIAYDPYVAPSVFDKVGAERVSLDDLLARAGVITVHTPLTDETRGMIGASEIAKMKDGVVVLNIARGGIYDEQSLADALNSGKIAGAAIDVYVEEPPKDNPLLSAKNIILSPHIGANTIEAQDRVAVQTSEMVIDALRGSIFVSAVNLPFEGLADADAAPFISMSEKLGLFAAQIISGPITRAAVELWGVDERLTRILSVAALKGMLTPRLAESVNFVNAEQVAQQRGIAISATTHPMPVDYTNLVTFRASSATDETCVSATLFSEKNQRIVSVNNFRVEFKPEGTLLYIINKDVPGVVGKVGTILGDREINIAEYNLARETSGGKALAIVTIDSPLDADTMTALRFFKAIEEVKQVRL
;
A
#
# COMPACT_ATOMS: atom_id res chain seq x y z
N MET A 1 -4.11 21.12 9.38
CA MET A 1 -3.03 20.11 9.33
C MET A 1 -1.86 20.68 8.53
N LYS A 2 -0.60 20.31 8.85
CA LYS A 2 0.60 20.90 8.23
C LYS A 2 1.25 19.92 7.26
N ILE A 3 1.50 20.35 6.02
CA ILE A 3 2.16 19.58 4.96
C ILE A 3 3.52 20.22 4.68
N LEU A 4 4.61 19.50 4.93
CA LEU A 4 5.96 19.89 4.57
C LEU A 4 6.29 19.37 3.18
N VAL A 5 6.81 20.24 2.31
CA VAL A 5 7.28 19.87 0.96
C VAL A 5 8.78 20.19 0.87
N THR A 6 9.61 19.16 0.75
CA THR A 6 11.07 19.28 0.87
C THR A 6 11.82 19.24 -0.46
N ASP A 7 11.14 18.88 -1.54
CA ASP A 7 11.70 18.86 -2.89
C ASP A 7 10.89 19.75 -3.83
N THR A 8 11.45 20.09 -4.98
CA THR A 8 10.75 20.88 -6.00
C THR A 8 9.52 20.11 -6.50
N LEU A 9 8.36 20.70 -6.36
CA LEU A 9 7.07 20.20 -6.85
C LEU A 9 6.55 21.15 -7.93
N ALA A 10 5.89 20.63 -8.96
CA ALA A 10 5.29 21.47 -10.00
C ALA A 10 4.19 22.38 -9.43
N ASP A 11 4.04 23.56 -10.03
CA ASP A 11 3.09 24.58 -9.56
C ASP A 11 1.64 24.09 -9.54
N SER A 12 1.27 23.18 -10.42
CA SER A 12 -0.04 22.51 -10.44
C SER A 12 -0.34 21.77 -9.12
N GLY A 13 0.62 21.01 -8.60
CA GLY A 13 0.48 20.34 -7.31
C GLY A 13 0.49 21.31 -6.11
N LEU A 14 1.37 22.31 -6.14
CA LEU A 14 1.40 23.34 -5.10
C LEU A 14 0.10 24.15 -5.04
N ALA A 15 -0.51 24.42 -6.19
CA ALA A 15 -1.81 25.11 -6.26
C ALA A 15 -2.93 24.29 -5.60
N ILE A 16 -2.95 22.97 -5.81
CA ILE A 16 -3.91 22.06 -5.17
C ILE A 16 -3.72 22.06 -3.65
N LEU A 17 -2.47 21.93 -3.18
CA LEU A 17 -2.17 21.95 -1.73
C LEU A 17 -2.61 23.27 -1.09
N ARG A 18 -2.30 24.41 -1.72
CA ARG A 18 -2.65 25.75 -1.21
C ARG A 18 -4.14 26.06 -1.27
N ALA A 19 -4.88 25.46 -2.18
CA ALA A 19 -6.33 25.60 -2.29
C ALA A 19 -7.09 24.87 -1.16
N ALA A 20 -6.47 23.92 -0.49
CA ALA A 20 -7.05 23.21 0.64
C ALA A 20 -6.97 24.07 1.92
N SER A 21 -8.06 24.80 2.23
CA SER A 21 -8.11 25.79 3.32
C SER A 21 -7.89 25.23 4.73
N ASP A 22 -8.02 23.92 4.90
CA ASP A 22 -7.78 23.18 6.14
C ASP A 22 -6.32 22.67 6.27
N MET A 23 -5.46 23.01 5.30
CA MET A 23 -4.05 22.62 5.24
C MET A 23 -3.12 23.85 5.30
N GLU A 24 -2.05 23.74 6.07
CA GLU A 24 -0.92 24.67 6.06
C GLU A 24 0.21 24.06 5.22
N VAL A 25 0.67 24.75 4.19
CA VAL A 25 1.72 24.27 3.29
C VAL A 25 3.05 24.94 3.60
N ASP A 26 4.01 24.16 4.06
CA ASP A 26 5.37 24.58 4.34
C ASP A 26 6.29 24.10 3.19
N TYR A 27 6.54 24.98 2.21
CA TYR A 27 7.34 24.67 1.01
C TYR A 27 8.79 25.10 1.19
N ARG A 28 9.70 24.14 1.42
CA ARG A 28 11.14 24.36 1.66
C ARG A 28 11.99 23.37 0.84
N PRO A 29 12.10 23.54 -0.47
CA PRO A 29 12.91 22.65 -1.30
C PRO A 29 14.39 22.71 -0.91
N GLY A 30 15.02 21.53 -0.79
CA GLY A 30 16.42 21.38 -0.46
C GLY A 30 16.76 21.43 1.04
N LEU A 31 15.74 21.37 1.91
CA LEU A 31 15.93 21.31 3.37
C LEU A 31 16.64 20.00 3.77
N LYS A 32 17.68 20.08 4.64
CA LYS A 32 18.51 18.93 5.06
C LYS A 32 18.92 19.02 6.54
N GLY A 33 19.46 17.92 7.07
CA GLY A 33 20.03 17.85 8.43
C GLY A 33 19.04 18.20 9.53
N ASP A 34 19.50 18.80 10.62
CA ASP A 34 18.70 19.12 11.81
C ASP A 34 17.48 20.00 11.49
N ALA A 35 17.60 20.89 10.51
CA ALA A 35 16.48 21.72 10.07
C ALA A 35 15.34 20.90 9.44
N LEU A 36 15.68 19.82 8.70
CA LEU A 36 14.72 18.88 8.16
C LEU A 36 14.06 18.07 9.28
N LEU A 37 14.82 17.50 10.19
CA LEU A 37 14.30 16.74 11.33
C LEU A 37 13.32 17.57 12.18
N LYS A 38 13.70 18.83 12.46
CA LYS A 38 12.82 19.77 13.17
C LYS A 38 11.53 20.06 12.39
N ALA A 39 11.61 20.35 11.09
CA ALA A 39 10.43 20.66 10.29
C ALA A 39 9.47 19.46 10.19
N VAL A 40 10.01 18.23 10.06
CA VAL A 40 9.23 16.99 10.02
C VAL A 40 8.52 16.74 11.35
N SER A 41 9.16 17.03 12.51
CA SER A 41 8.53 16.83 13.82
C SER A 41 7.28 17.68 14.06
N GLU A 42 7.15 18.79 13.33
CA GLU A 42 6.03 19.74 13.41
C GLU A 42 4.95 19.48 12.33
N SER A 43 5.15 18.49 11.47
CA SER A 43 4.32 18.27 10.28
C SER A 43 3.46 17.00 10.37
N ASP A 44 2.27 17.05 9.80
CA ASP A 44 1.34 15.93 9.73
C ASP A 44 1.57 15.08 8.46
N ALA A 45 2.10 15.70 7.39
CA ALA A 45 2.52 15.02 6.16
C ALA A 45 3.83 15.59 5.61
N LEU A 46 4.59 14.72 4.93
CA LEU A 46 5.79 15.06 4.18
C LEU A 46 5.57 14.71 2.70
N ILE A 47 5.78 15.68 1.81
CA ILE A 47 5.89 15.43 0.37
C ILE A 47 7.35 15.59 -0.05
N THR A 48 7.89 14.55 -0.68
CA THR A 48 9.28 14.49 -1.13
C THR A 48 9.39 13.93 -2.53
N ARG A 49 10.58 14.04 -3.12
CA ARG A 49 10.99 13.36 -4.37
C ARG A 49 12.29 12.57 -4.13
N SER A 50 13.18 12.54 -5.11
CA SER A 50 14.47 11.85 -4.98
C SER A 50 15.52 12.63 -4.19
N GLY A 51 15.35 13.94 -3.99
CA GLY A 51 16.32 14.80 -3.30
C GLY A 51 16.36 14.66 -1.79
N THR A 52 15.26 14.19 -1.18
CA THR A 52 15.16 13.97 0.27
C THR A 52 15.01 12.46 0.55
N ALA A 53 15.94 11.91 1.32
CA ALA A 53 15.83 10.53 1.80
C ALA A 53 14.95 10.48 3.06
N VAL A 54 13.92 9.63 3.04
CA VAL A 54 13.06 9.35 4.20
C VAL A 54 13.66 8.16 4.93
N THR A 55 14.63 8.44 5.79
CA THR A 55 15.37 7.44 6.57
C THR A 55 14.64 7.07 7.85
N HIS A 56 15.05 5.98 8.50
CA HIS A 56 14.59 5.59 9.83
C HIS A 56 14.69 6.73 10.85
N GLU A 57 15.79 7.50 10.83
CA GLU A 57 16.00 8.66 11.68
C GLU A 57 14.94 9.75 11.45
N LEU A 58 14.68 10.09 10.17
CA LEU A 58 13.67 11.09 9.81
C LEU A 58 12.26 10.63 10.21
N VAL A 59 11.93 9.37 9.98
CA VAL A 59 10.66 8.76 10.38
C VAL A 59 10.49 8.87 11.91
N ASN A 60 11.53 8.59 12.69
CA ASN A 60 11.47 8.68 14.16
C ASN A 60 11.35 10.13 14.66
N ALA A 61 11.96 11.08 13.98
CA ALA A 61 11.82 12.51 14.31
C ALA A 61 10.40 13.02 14.06
N GLY A 62 9.67 12.44 13.09
CA GLY A 62 8.32 12.84 12.71
C GLY A 62 7.25 12.39 13.71
N THR A 63 7.22 12.96 14.93
CA THR A 63 6.30 12.53 16.01
C THR A 63 4.82 12.73 15.66
N ARG A 64 4.50 13.66 14.77
CA ARG A 64 3.14 13.95 14.27
C ARG A 64 2.90 13.40 12.86
N LEU A 65 3.96 12.87 12.23
CA LEU A 65 3.91 12.46 10.84
C LEU A 65 2.95 11.27 10.65
N ARG A 66 1.99 11.40 9.78
CA ARG A 66 0.97 10.40 9.43
C ARG A 66 1.10 9.91 7.99
N ILE A 67 1.67 10.75 7.11
CA ILE A 67 1.71 10.48 5.66
C ILE A 67 3.06 10.91 5.10
N VAL A 68 3.63 10.05 4.26
CA VAL A 68 4.76 10.35 3.37
C VAL A 68 4.27 10.21 1.94
N GLY A 69 4.17 11.31 1.21
CA GLY A 69 3.88 11.37 -0.22
C GLY A 69 5.18 11.46 -1.02
N ARG A 70 5.57 10.38 -1.70
CA ARG A 70 6.70 10.42 -2.63
C ARG A 70 6.19 10.83 -4.01
N ALA A 71 6.46 12.08 -4.42
CA ALA A 71 6.08 12.60 -5.74
C ALA A 71 6.93 11.95 -6.85
N GLY A 72 6.53 10.74 -7.24
CA GLY A 72 7.15 9.87 -8.23
C GLY A 72 6.74 8.42 -8.06
N VAL A 73 7.33 7.51 -8.84
CA VAL A 73 6.97 6.08 -8.84
C VAL A 73 7.83 5.26 -7.88
N GLY A 74 9.17 5.40 -7.97
CA GLY A 74 10.10 4.64 -7.14
C GLY A 74 10.07 5.08 -5.69
N LEU A 75 10.42 4.17 -4.79
CA LEU A 75 10.47 4.38 -3.34
C LEU A 75 11.86 4.11 -2.76
N ASP A 76 12.87 4.06 -3.63
CA ASP A 76 14.24 3.67 -3.28
C ASP A 76 14.86 4.58 -2.19
N ASN A 77 14.33 5.79 -2.04
CA ASN A 77 14.74 6.75 -1.00
C ASN A 77 13.78 6.84 0.20
N VAL A 78 12.84 5.89 0.35
CA VAL A 78 11.87 5.85 1.46
C VAL A 78 12.01 4.54 2.23
N ASP A 79 12.29 4.63 3.53
CA ASP A 79 12.24 3.50 4.45
C ASP A 79 10.77 3.15 4.74
N VAL A 80 10.20 2.31 3.86
CA VAL A 80 8.78 1.91 3.93
C VAL A 80 8.51 1.08 5.19
N ASP A 81 9.46 0.26 5.62
CA ASP A 81 9.31 -0.60 6.80
C ASP A 81 9.25 0.23 8.09
N ALA A 82 10.14 1.24 8.21
CA ALA A 82 10.08 2.18 9.33
C ALA A 82 8.76 2.98 9.35
N CYS A 83 8.29 3.43 8.18
CA CYS A 83 7.00 4.10 8.05
C CYS A 83 5.85 3.18 8.50
N THR A 84 5.86 1.92 8.07
CA THR A 84 4.83 0.93 8.41
C THR A 84 4.81 0.64 9.91
N ALA A 85 5.97 0.41 10.51
CA ALA A 85 6.08 0.18 11.96
C ALA A 85 5.50 1.34 12.79
N ARG A 86 5.64 2.59 12.30
CA ARG A 86 5.09 3.80 12.92
C ARG A 86 3.64 4.09 12.50
N GLY A 87 3.03 3.27 11.64
CA GLY A 87 1.69 3.52 11.09
C GLY A 87 1.62 4.74 10.15
N ILE A 88 2.75 5.14 9.56
CA ILE A 88 2.81 6.24 8.59
C ILE A 88 2.47 5.70 7.21
N LEU A 89 1.45 6.27 6.58
CA LEU A 89 1.02 5.91 5.24
C LEU A 89 2.03 6.39 4.19
N VAL A 90 2.47 5.51 3.31
CA VAL A 90 3.37 5.84 2.20
C VAL A 90 2.61 5.84 0.89
N ILE A 91 2.58 6.99 0.23
CA ILE A 91 1.88 7.22 -1.03
C ILE A 91 2.90 7.52 -2.13
N ASN A 92 2.71 6.96 -3.32
CA ASN A 92 3.45 7.31 -4.52
C ASN A 92 2.52 7.56 -5.71
N ALA A 93 3.07 7.97 -6.86
CA ALA A 93 2.31 8.22 -8.09
C ALA A 93 2.65 7.15 -9.18
N PRO A 94 2.15 5.90 -9.08
CA PRO A 94 2.66 4.76 -9.84
C PRO A 94 2.30 4.77 -11.33
N THR A 95 1.44 5.68 -11.77
CA THR A 95 0.98 5.76 -13.16
C THR A 95 1.43 7.01 -13.90
N ALA A 96 1.94 8.00 -13.19
CA ALA A 96 2.13 9.35 -13.72
C ALA A 96 3.23 9.46 -14.78
N ASN A 97 4.27 8.62 -14.74
CA ASN A 97 5.42 8.67 -15.65
C ASN A 97 5.44 7.57 -16.72
N ILE A 98 4.41 6.73 -16.82
CA ILE A 98 4.41 5.55 -17.72
C ILE A 98 4.71 5.96 -19.17
N MET A 99 4.08 7.02 -19.66
CA MET A 99 4.28 7.48 -21.03
C MET A 99 5.70 8.01 -21.24
N SER A 100 6.19 8.84 -20.32
CA SER A 100 7.53 9.43 -20.41
C SER A 100 8.63 8.36 -20.45
N ALA A 101 8.56 7.37 -19.55
CA ALA A 101 9.51 6.26 -19.54
C ALA A 101 9.42 5.40 -20.82
N THR A 102 8.20 5.19 -21.33
CA THR A 102 8.01 4.48 -22.61
C THR A 102 8.66 5.23 -23.77
N GLU A 103 8.44 6.53 -23.88
CA GLU A 103 8.98 7.36 -24.95
C GLU A 103 10.50 7.50 -24.83
N HIS A 104 11.02 7.66 -23.61
CA HIS A 104 12.46 7.70 -23.37
C HIS A 104 13.15 6.40 -23.78
N THR A 105 12.54 5.24 -23.47
CA THR A 105 13.05 3.94 -23.92
C THR A 105 13.15 3.86 -25.44
N MET A 106 12.10 4.26 -26.14
CA MET A 106 12.09 4.27 -27.62
C MET A 106 13.09 5.28 -28.20
N ALA A 107 13.22 6.45 -27.60
CA ALA A 107 14.20 7.47 -28.00
C ALA A 107 15.63 6.96 -27.83
N MET A 108 15.96 6.34 -26.68
CA MET A 108 17.27 5.76 -26.43
C MET A 108 17.59 4.62 -27.40
N LEU A 109 16.62 3.73 -27.68
CA LEU A 109 16.75 2.65 -28.64
C LEU A 109 17.10 3.20 -30.05
N LEU A 110 16.33 4.17 -30.52
CA LEU A 110 16.54 4.78 -31.85
C LEU A 110 17.87 5.54 -31.89
N ALA A 111 18.19 6.30 -30.86
CA ALA A 111 19.45 7.03 -30.76
C ALA A 111 20.68 6.09 -30.81
N LEU A 112 20.59 4.97 -30.11
CA LEU A 112 21.65 3.93 -30.07
C LEU A 112 21.79 3.25 -31.43
N CYS A 113 20.69 2.75 -32.01
CA CYS A 113 20.69 2.07 -33.31
C CYS A 113 21.16 2.96 -34.48
N ARG A 114 21.04 4.27 -34.34
CA ARG A 114 21.41 5.23 -35.40
C ARG A 114 22.65 6.07 -35.05
N ASN A 115 23.37 5.76 -33.98
CA ASN A 115 24.58 6.46 -33.52
C ASN A 115 24.38 7.97 -33.36
N ILE A 116 23.18 8.43 -32.96
CA ILE A 116 22.81 9.85 -32.97
C ILE A 116 23.72 10.73 -32.11
N PRO A 117 24.05 10.40 -30.83
CA PRO A 117 24.89 11.25 -29.99
C PRO A 117 26.29 11.47 -30.58
N GLU A 118 26.93 10.39 -31.03
CA GLU A 118 28.29 10.44 -31.61
C GLU A 118 28.30 11.16 -32.95
N ALA A 119 27.32 10.91 -33.80
CA ALA A 119 27.18 11.60 -35.08
C ALA A 119 26.98 13.11 -34.89
N HIS A 120 26.13 13.50 -33.93
CA HIS A 120 25.93 14.89 -33.54
C HIS A 120 27.23 15.55 -33.04
N ALA A 121 27.93 14.89 -32.13
CA ALA A 121 29.18 15.39 -31.60
C ALA A 121 30.26 15.55 -32.68
N SER A 122 30.35 14.61 -33.62
CA SER A 122 31.26 14.67 -34.78
C SER A 122 31.02 15.88 -35.65
N VAL A 123 29.76 16.11 -36.03
CA VAL A 123 29.41 17.30 -36.87
C VAL A 123 29.72 18.61 -36.13
N LYS A 124 29.45 18.68 -34.80
CA LYS A 124 29.80 19.86 -33.99
C LYS A 124 31.32 20.14 -33.92
N ARG A 125 32.15 19.10 -34.07
CA ARG A 125 33.60 19.24 -34.19
C ARG A 125 34.06 19.61 -35.62
N GLY A 126 33.15 19.77 -36.59
CA GLY A 126 33.45 20.04 -37.98
C GLY A 126 33.83 18.81 -38.81
N GLU A 127 33.63 17.62 -38.31
CA GLU A 127 33.91 16.35 -39.00
C GLU A 127 32.74 15.95 -39.88
N TRP A 128 33.05 15.33 -41.09
CA TRP A 128 32.05 14.85 -42.03
C TRP A 128 32.34 13.44 -42.50
N ASN A 129 32.16 12.44 -41.63
CA ASN A 129 32.48 11.05 -41.91
C ASN A 129 31.23 10.15 -41.77
N ARG A 130 30.44 10.02 -42.86
CA ARG A 130 29.18 9.24 -42.84
C ARG A 130 29.41 7.74 -42.65
N SER A 131 30.50 7.17 -43.15
CA SER A 131 30.76 5.72 -43.06
C SER A 131 31.05 5.24 -41.64
N LYS A 132 31.48 6.14 -40.75
CA LYS A 132 31.70 5.82 -39.31
C LYS A 132 30.40 5.54 -38.56
N PHE A 133 29.27 6.08 -39.06
CA PHE A 133 27.98 6.03 -38.36
C PHE A 133 26.97 5.13 -39.08
N LEU A 134 27.42 3.96 -39.57
CA LEU A 134 26.53 2.97 -40.13
C LEU A 134 25.60 2.45 -39.03
N GLY A 135 24.31 2.70 -39.21
CA GLY A 135 23.27 2.33 -38.22
C GLY A 135 22.57 1.01 -38.55
N THR A 136 21.62 0.69 -37.70
CA THR A 136 20.79 -0.52 -37.78
C THR A 136 19.31 -0.11 -37.83
N GLU A 137 18.52 -0.75 -38.72
CA GLU A 137 17.07 -0.61 -38.76
C GLU A 137 16.40 -1.53 -37.76
N LEU A 138 15.22 -1.13 -37.23
CA LEU A 138 14.44 -1.92 -36.31
C LEU A 138 13.50 -2.91 -37.02
N ASP A 139 13.10 -2.63 -38.23
CA ASP A 139 12.17 -3.45 -39.01
C ASP A 139 12.65 -4.92 -39.12
N GLY A 140 11.74 -5.85 -38.91
CA GLY A 140 11.99 -7.28 -38.93
C GLY A 140 12.83 -7.84 -37.75
N LYS A 141 13.40 -6.98 -36.87
CA LYS A 141 14.16 -7.43 -35.70
C LYS A 141 13.27 -7.93 -34.56
N THR A 142 13.84 -8.77 -33.70
CA THR A 142 13.15 -9.28 -32.51
C THR A 142 13.53 -8.46 -31.28
N LEU A 143 12.54 -7.84 -30.65
CA LEU A 143 12.66 -7.18 -29.35
C LEU A 143 12.26 -8.16 -28.24
N GLY A 144 13.15 -8.40 -27.30
CA GLY A 144 12.89 -9.11 -26.04
C GLY A 144 12.55 -8.10 -24.95
N ILE A 145 11.40 -8.28 -24.31
CA ILE A 145 10.96 -7.44 -23.17
C ILE A 145 10.96 -8.29 -21.91
N ILE A 146 11.75 -7.90 -20.92
CA ILE A 146 11.74 -8.49 -19.58
C ILE A 146 10.89 -7.58 -18.67
N GLY A 147 9.71 -8.07 -18.27
CA GLY A 147 8.69 -7.31 -17.57
C GLY A 147 7.63 -6.70 -18.49
N LEU A 148 6.46 -7.37 -18.61
CA LEU A 148 5.35 -6.95 -19.48
C LEU A 148 4.27 -6.18 -18.69
N GLY A 149 4.70 -5.35 -17.73
CA GLY A 149 3.83 -4.47 -16.96
C GLY A 149 3.33 -3.26 -17.77
N ARG A 150 3.00 -2.19 -17.05
CA ARG A 150 2.42 -0.95 -17.64
C ARG A 150 3.31 -0.29 -18.71
N ILE A 151 4.62 -0.30 -18.51
CA ILE A 151 5.59 0.27 -19.48
C ILE A 151 5.86 -0.73 -20.61
N GLY A 152 6.19 -2.00 -20.28
CA GLY A 152 6.51 -3.02 -21.27
C GLY A 152 5.40 -3.24 -22.30
N THR A 153 4.12 -3.22 -21.89
CA THR A 153 2.98 -3.31 -22.80
C THR A 153 2.92 -2.12 -23.80
N ARG A 154 3.24 -0.91 -23.35
CA ARG A 154 3.26 0.28 -24.22
C ARG A 154 4.44 0.30 -25.18
N ILE A 155 5.60 -0.22 -24.74
CA ILE A 155 6.77 -0.42 -25.60
C ILE A 155 6.45 -1.47 -26.66
N THR A 156 5.81 -2.59 -26.30
CA THR A 156 5.36 -3.61 -27.25
C THR A 156 4.56 -3.01 -28.42
N ILE A 157 3.56 -2.19 -28.09
CA ILE A 157 2.71 -1.54 -29.11
C ILE A 157 3.54 -0.67 -30.05
N ARG A 158 4.49 0.10 -29.53
CA ARG A 158 5.34 1.01 -30.33
C ARG A 158 6.37 0.25 -31.15
N ALA A 159 7.02 -0.74 -30.58
CA ALA A 159 7.99 -1.58 -31.28
C ALA A 159 7.36 -2.30 -32.47
N ARG A 160 6.13 -2.82 -32.29
CA ARG A 160 5.37 -3.42 -33.39
C ARG A 160 5.03 -2.41 -34.50
N ALA A 161 4.77 -1.15 -34.17
CA ALA A 161 4.58 -0.10 -35.16
C ALA A 161 5.85 0.21 -35.95
N PHE A 162 7.04 -0.10 -35.41
CA PHE A 162 8.33 -0.08 -36.10
C PHE A 162 8.65 -1.40 -36.84
N GLY A 163 7.70 -2.30 -37.04
CA GLY A 163 7.90 -3.55 -37.75
C GLY A 163 8.65 -4.63 -36.95
N MET A 164 8.89 -4.44 -35.67
CA MET A 164 9.58 -5.43 -34.81
C MET A 164 8.66 -6.59 -34.45
N ARG A 165 9.24 -7.78 -34.34
CA ARG A 165 8.64 -8.91 -33.62
C ARG A 165 8.91 -8.76 -32.14
N VAL A 166 7.91 -8.97 -31.28
CA VAL A 166 8.08 -8.82 -29.83
C VAL A 166 7.88 -10.15 -29.14
N ILE A 167 8.87 -10.56 -28.37
CA ILE A 167 8.84 -11.68 -27.42
C ILE A 167 8.98 -11.11 -26.02
N ALA A 168 8.29 -11.68 -25.03
CA ALA A 168 8.34 -11.14 -23.68
C ALA A 168 8.37 -12.25 -22.60
N TYR A 169 9.06 -11.94 -21.52
CA TYR A 169 9.12 -12.74 -20.30
C TYR A 169 8.57 -11.93 -19.13
N ASP A 170 7.53 -12.44 -18.49
CA ASP A 170 6.99 -11.94 -17.23
C ASP A 170 6.29 -13.11 -16.52
N PRO A 171 6.78 -13.56 -15.35
CA PRO A 171 6.19 -14.70 -14.63
C PRO A 171 4.88 -14.36 -13.91
N TYR A 172 4.58 -13.07 -13.71
CA TYR A 172 3.46 -12.60 -12.90
C TYR A 172 2.24 -12.15 -13.72
N VAL A 173 2.44 -11.91 -15.01
CA VAL A 173 1.39 -11.40 -15.91
C VAL A 173 0.61 -12.55 -16.56
N ALA A 174 -0.70 -12.45 -16.57
CA ALA A 174 -1.58 -13.46 -17.18
C ALA A 174 -1.32 -13.60 -18.70
N PRO A 175 -1.39 -14.82 -19.28
CA PRO A 175 -1.18 -15.06 -20.71
C PRO A 175 -2.00 -14.15 -21.63
N SER A 176 -3.24 -13.86 -21.27
CA SER A 176 -4.13 -12.98 -22.04
C SER A 176 -3.60 -11.56 -22.25
N VAL A 177 -2.70 -11.07 -21.39
CA VAL A 177 -2.06 -9.74 -21.58
C VAL A 177 -1.07 -9.78 -22.73
N PHE A 178 -0.30 -10.87 -22.88
CA PHE A 178 0.63 -11.06 -24.00
C PHE A 178 -0.14 -11.06 -25.32
N ASP A 179 -1.22 -11.83 -25.40
CA ASP A 179 -2.08 -11.92 -26.60
C ASP A 179 -2.66 -10.56 -26.96
N LYS A 180 -3.17 -9.82 -25.96
CA LYS A 180 -3.79 -8.50 -26.15
C LYS A 180 -2.85 -7.48 -26.78
N VAL A 181 -1.55 -7.50 -26.44
CA VAL A 181 -0.57 -6.57 -26.98
C VAL A 181 0.18 -7.14 -28.19
N GLY A 182 0.01 -8.43 -28.51
CA GLY A 182 0.67 -9.12 -29.58
C GLY A 182 2.16 -9.37 -29.32
N ALA A 183 2.50 -9.78 -28.09
CA ALA A 183 3.80 -10.28 -27.70
C ALA A 183 3.77 -11.80 -27.56
N GLU A 184 4.77 -12.50 -28.07
CA GLU A 184 4.95 -13.93 -27.84
C GLU A 184 5.47 -14.15 -26.42
N ARG A 185 4.79 -14.97 -25.61
CA ARG A 185 5.25 -15.35 -24.27
C ARG A 185 6.32 -16.41 -24.37
N VAL A 186 7.49 -16.17 -23.77
CA VAL A 186 8.64 -17.09 -23.81
C VAL A 186 9.28 -17.21 -22.41
N SER A 187 10.16 -18.21 -22.24
CA SER A 187 11.05 -18.29 -21.09
C SER A 187 12.14 -17.20 -21.16
N LEU A 188 12.80 -16.89 -20.01
CA LEU A 188 13.91 -15.95 -20.00
C LEU A 188 15.04 -16.44 -20.91
N ASP A 189 15.41 -17.73 -20.85
CA ASP A 189 16.48 -18.29 -21.67
C ASP A 189 16.16 -18.21 -23.18
N ASP A 190 14.91 -18.49 -23.58
CA ASP A 190 14.49 -18.32 -24.97
C ASP A 190 14.53 -16.85 -25.42
N LEU A 191 14.14 -15.93 -24.54
CA LEU A 191 14.23 -14.50 -24.82
C LEU A 191 15.68 -14.09 -25.08
N LEU A 192 16.59 -14.45 -24.19
CA LEU A 192 18.02 -14.12 -24.31
C LEU A 192 18.61 -14.70 -25.60
N ALA A 193 18.30 -15.96 -25.94
CA ALA A 193 18.81 -16.63 -27.14
C ALA A 193 18.22 -16.07 -28.46
N ARG A 194 17.01 -15.52 -28.45
CA ARG A 194 16.28 -15.15 -29.67
C ARG A 194 16.26 -13.64 -29.95
N ALA A 195 16.36 -12.80 -28.93
CA ALA A 195 16.27 -11.36 -29.09
C ALA A 195 17.49 -10.75 -29.77
N GLY A 196 17.26 -9.79 -30.67
CA GLY A 196 18.31 -8.92 -31.22
C GLY A 196 18.42 -7.59 -30.46
N VAL A 197 17.36 -7.21 -29.76
CA VAL A 197 17.29 -6.07 -28.82
C VAL A 197 16.63 -6.56 -27.55
N ILE A 198 17.17 -6.21 -26.38
CA ILE A 198 16.59 -6.57 -25.07
C ILE A 198 16.38 -5.31 -24.25
N THR A 199 15.19 -5.15 -23.67
CA THR A 199 14.88 -4.06 -22.74
C THR A 199 14.24 -4.61 -21.47
N VAL A 200 14.62 -4.06 -20.30
CA VAL A 200 14.11 -4.49 -19.00
C VAL A 200 13.17 -3.43 -18.42
N HIS A 201 12.04 -3.89 -17.87
CA HIS A 201 11.00 -3.04 -17.27
C HIS A 201 10.39 -3.68 -16.01
N THR A 202 11.25 -4.22 -15.14
CA THR A 202 10.91 -4.83 -13.85
C THR A 202 11.26 -3.89 -12.69
N PRO A 203 10.61 -4.01 -11.52
CA PRO A 203 11.13 -3.41 -10.29
C PRO A 203 12.45 -4.06 -9.88
N LEU A 204 13.22 -3.40 -9.02
CA LEU A 204 14.37 -4.01 -8.35
C LEU A 204 13.87 -4.74 -7.10
N THR A 205 13.99 -6.05 -7.11
CA THR A 205 13.66 -6.96 -6.00
C THR A 205 14.83 -7.92 -5.78
N ASP A 206 14.77 -8.76 -4.76
CA ASP A 206 15.80 -9.80 -4.55
C ASP A 206 15.88 -10.76 -5.74
N GLU A 207 14.77 -11.01 -6.46
CA GLU A 207 14.74 -11.87 -7.65
C GLU A 207 15.33 -11.19 -8.89
N THR A 208 15.19 -9.88 -9.02
CA THR A 208 15.62 -9.13 -10.22
C THR A 208 16.97 -8.45 -10.04
N ARG A 209 17.51 -8.42 -8.83
CA ARG A 209 18.86 -7.91 -8.55
C ARG A 209 19.91 -8.81 -9.16
N GLY A 210 20.74 -8.25 -10.05
CA GLY A 210 21.76 -8.97 -10.77
C GLY A 210 21.20 -10.05 -11.72
N MET A 211 19.91 -9.97 -12.06
CA MET A 211 19.21 -10.93 -12.92
C MET A 211 19.90 -11.13 -14.27
N ILE A 212 20.56 -10.11 -14.77
CA ILE A 212 21.32 -10.15 -16.03
C ILE A 212 22.80 -9.96 -15.68
N GLY A 213 23.47 -11.07 -15.41
CA GLY A 213 24.91 -11.16 -15.15
C GLY A 213 25.67 -11.78 -16.33
N ALA A 214 26.92 -12.15 -16.09
CA ALA A 214 27.79 -12.73 -17.11
C ALA A 214 27.20 -14.01 -17.75
N SER A 215 26.53 -14.86 -16.95
CA SER A 215 25.91 -16.11 -17.42
C SER A 215 24.74 -15.86 -18.38
N GLU A 216 23.91 -14.86 -18.11
CA GLU A 216 22.78 -14.49 -18.96
C GLU A 216 23.26 -13.78 -20.23
N ILE A 217 24.26 -12.90 -20.11
CA ILE A 217 24.89 -12.25 -21.25
C ILE A 217 25.53 -13.29 -22.20
N ALA A 218 26.13 -14.34 -21.68
CA ALA A 218 26.69 -15.40 -22.48
C ALA A 218 25.64 -16.14 -23.35
N LYS A 219 24.39 -16.24 -22.88
CA LYS A 219 23.26 -16.86 -23.61
C LYS A 219 22.71 -15.94 -24.71
N MET A 220 22.99 -14.64 -24.66
CA MET A 220 22.50 -13.67 -25.65
C MET A 220 23.16 -13.88 -27.02
N LYS A 221 22.50 -13.41 -28.07
CA LYS A 221 23.10 -13.35 -29.39
C LYS A 221 24.32 -12.43 -29.42
N ASP A 222 25.31 -12.79 -30.20
CA ASP A 222 26.41 -11.88 -30.51
C ASP A 222 25.88 -10.64 -31.24
N GLY A 223 26.32 -9.48 -30.80
CA GLY A 223 25.86 -8.23 -31.36
C GLY A 223 24.45 -7.77 -30.93
N VAL A 224 23.94 -8.32 -29.83
CA VAL A 224 22.68 -7.86 -29.23
C VAL A 224 22.80 -6.41 -28.75
N VAL A 225 21.69 -5.69 -28.76
CA VAL A 225 21.55 -4.34 -28.17
C VAL A 225 20.74 -4.44 -26.88
N VAL A 226 21.16 -3.78 -25.82
CA VAL A 226 20.48 -3.85 -24.52
C VAL A 226 20.10 -2.46 -23.99
N LEU A 227 18.96 -2.39 -23.27
CA LEU A 227 18.48 -1.17 -22.66
C LEU A 227 18.08 -1.42 -21.19
N ASN A 228 18.42 -0.45 -20.33
CA ASN A 228 17.94 -0.38 -18.97
C ASN A 228 17.49 1.05 -18.62
N ILE A 229 16.19 1.26 -18.66
CA ILE A 229 15.52 2.50 -18.25
C ILE A 229 14.56 2.20 -17.07
N ALA A 230 14.81 1.09 -16.35
CA ALA A 230 13.96 0.64 -15.25
C ALA A 230 14.60 0.95 -13.89
N ARG A 231 15.60 0.15 -13.49
CA ARG A 231 16.33 0.29 -12.22
C ARG A 231 17.79 -0.13 -12.38
N GLY A 232 18.70 0.61 -11.72
CA GLY A 232 20.07 0.16 -11.52
C GLY A 232 20.12 -1.16 -10.77
N GLY A 233 21.14 -2.00 -11.04
CA GLY A 233 21.33 -3.28 -10.39
C GLY A 233 20.51 -4.45 -10.96
N ILE A 234 19.70 -4.26 -12.00
CA ILE A 234 19.08 -5.37 -12.75
C ILE A 234 20.15 -6.04 -13.63
N TYR A 235 20.94 -5.23 -14.33
CA TYR A 235 22.17 -5.70 -14.96
C TYR A 235 23.33 -5.61 -13.97
N ASP A 236 24.20 -6.62 -13.95
CA ASP A 236 25.53 -6.48 -13.37
C ASP A 236 26.37 -5.53 -14.23
N GLU A 237 26.72 -4.36 -13.67
CA GLU A 237 27.33 -3.26 -14.43
C GLU A 237 28.74 -3.60 -14.93
N GLN A 238 29.50 -4.42 -14.17
CA GLN A 238 30.82 -4.87 -14.60
C GLN A 238 30.71 -5.85 -15.76
N SER A 239 29.84 -6.86 -15.66
CA SER A 239 29.61 -7.84 -16.73
C SER A 239 29.11 -7.18 -18.01
N LEU A 240 28.25 -6.16 -17.89
CA LEU A 240 27.77 -5.39 -19.02
C LEU A 240 28.89 -4.59 -19.70
N ALA A 241 29.75 -3.92 -18.92
CA ALA A 241 30.90 -3.18 -19.44
C ALA A 241 31.88 -4.11 -20.16
N ASP A 242 32.19 -5.28 -19.58
CA ASP A 242 33.09 -6.28 -20.17
C ASP A 242 32.51 -6.82 -21.50
N ALA A 243 31.20 -7.07 -21.55
CA ALA A 243 30.52 -7.53 -22.76
C ALA A 243 30.49 -6.48 -23.87
N LEU A 244 30.34 -5.20 -23.54
CA LEU A 244 30.45 -4.09 -24.47
C LEU A 244 31.89 -3.96 -25.02
N ASN A 245 32.88 -4.02 -24.13
CA ASN A 245 34.29 -3.89 -24.49
C ASN A 245 34.81 -5.05 -25.33
N SER A 246 34.28 -6.28 -25.13
CA SER A 246 34.58 -7.45 -25.94
C SER A 246 33.81 -7.52 -27.26
N GLY A 247 32.74 -6.74 -27.41
CA GLY A 247 31.87 -6.75 -28.59
C GLY A 247 30.80 -7.85 -28.57
N LYS A 248 30.62 -8.59 -27.47
CA LYS A 248 29.51 -9.53 -27.29
C LYS A 248 28.16 -8.79 -27.35
N ILE A 249 28.08 -7.64 -26.71
CA ILE A 249 26.98 -6.68 -26.82
C ILE A 249 27.41 -5.57 -27.78
N ALA A 250 26.62 -5.31 -28.83
CA ALA A 250 26.94 -4.30 -29.84
C ALA A 250 26.75 -2.88 -29.31
N GLY A 251 25.85 -2.67 -28.37
CA GLY A 251 25.62 -1.38 -27.75
C GLY A 251 24.62 -1.44 -26.60
N ALA A 252 24.71 -0.50 -25.69
CA ALA A 252 23.79 -0.36 -24.56
C ALA A 252 23.23 1.07 -24.43
N ALA A 253 22.02 1.16 -23.86
CA ALA A 253 21.42 2.45 -23.47
C ALA A 253 20.95 2.35 -22.01
N ILE A 254 21.54 3.17 -21.15
CA ILE A 254 21.38 3.08 -19.69
C ILE A 254 20.97 4.45 -19.15
N ASP A 255 19.87 4.47 -18.41
CA ASP A 255 19.34 5.68 -17.74
C ASP A 255 19.44 5.59 -16.21
N VAL A 256 19.77 4.41 -15.68
CA VAL A 256 19.72 4.09 -14.24
C VAL A 256 20.96 3.32 -13.78
N TYR A 257 21.42 3.55 -12.54
CA TYR A 257 22.67 3.01 -12.02
C TYR A 257 22.48 2.44 -10.63
N VAL A 258 23.38 1.55 -10.20
CA VAL A 258 23.39 1.02 -8.82
C VAL A 258 23.60 2.13 -7.81
N GLU A 259 24.54 3.04 -8.10
CA GLU A 259 24.75 4.28 -7.34
C GLU A 259 24.42 5.50 -8.21
N GLU A 260 23.57 6.37 -7.73
CA GLU A 260 23.16 7.61 -8.42
C GLU A 260 23.51 8.85 -7.59
N PRO A 261 24.35 9.78 -8.09
CA PRO A 261 25.07 9.75 -9.38
C PRO A 261 26.16 8.68 -9.41
N PRO A 262 26.42 8.08 -10.60
CA PRO A 262 27.43 7.03 -10.75
C PRO A 262 28.82 7.60 -10.51
N LYS A 263 29.57 7.00 -9.57
CA LYS A 263 30.98 7.27 -9.27
C LYS A 263 31.78 6.02 -9.52
N ASP A 264 32.94 6.15 -10.17
CA ASP A 264 33.83 5.03 -10.49
C ASP A 264 33.11 3.81 -11.15
N ASN A 265 32.03 4.10 -11.88
CA ASN A 265 31.19 3.09 -12.50
C ASN A 265 31.82 2.60 -13.83
N PRO A 266 31.96 1.26 -14.04
CA PRO A 266 32.58 0.68 -15.24
C PRO A 266 31.88 1.08 -16.53
N LEU A 267 30.59 1.38 -16.49
CA LEU A 267 29.83 1.81 -17.68
C LEU A 267 30.26 3.18 -18.22
N LEU A 268 30.85 4.06 -17.38
CA LEU A 268 31.27 5.38 -17.81
C LEU A 268 32.41 5.35 -18.85
N SER A 269 33.19 4.25 -18.88
CA SER A 269 34.30 4.02 -19.82
C SER A 269 34.02 2.94 -20.86
N ALA A 270 32.84 2.30 -20.81
CA ALA A 270 32.46 1.24 -21.74
C ALA A 270 32.23 1.79 -23.16
N LYS A 271 32.52 0.93 -24.16
CA LYS A 271 32.33 1.29 -25.58
C LYS A 271 30.85 1.18 -25.99
N ASN A 272 30.46 1.94 -26.99
CA ASN A 272 29.14 1.84 -27.64
C ASN A 272 27.97 1.93 -26.64
N ILE A 273 28.04 2.87 -25.72
CA ILE A 273 27.02 3.08 -24.71
C ILE A 273 26.45 4.50 -24.77
N ILE A 274 25.14 4.62 -24.61
CA ILE A 274 24.46 5.90 -24.37
C ILE A 274 24.03 5.93 -22.89
N LEU A 275 24.42 6.97 -22.19
CA LEU A 275 24.14 7.19 -20.78
C LEU A 275 23.27 8.43 -20.62
N SER A 276 22.28 8.35 -19.73
CA SER A 276 21.46 9.50 -19.32
C SER A 276 21.27 9.51 -17.80
N PRO A 277 21.06 10.68 -17.16
CA PRO A 277 21.09 10.83 -15.71
C PRO A 277 19.71 10.62 -15.09
N HIS A 278 19.13 9.43 -15.26
CA HIS A 278 17.83 8.99 -14.73
C HIS A 278 16.70 9.98 -15.08
N ILE A 279 16.53 10.23 -16.36
CA ILE A 279 15.55 11.19 -16.90
C ILE A 279 14.33 10.55 -17.56
N GLY A 280 14.15 9.24 -17.45
CA GLY A 280 13.00 8.53 -18.02
C GLY A 280 11.63 9.09 -17.59
N ALA A 281 11.54 9.70 -16.40
CA ALA A 281 10.34 10.37 -15.90
C ALA A 281 10.42 11.92 -15.98
N ASN A 282 11.47 12.49 -16.54
CA ASN A 282 11.74 13.93 -16.47
C ASN A 282 11.15 14.69 -17.66
N THR A 283 9.83 14.69 -17.78
CA THR A 283 9.07 15.50 -18.75
C THR A 283 8.11 16.45 -18.02
N ILE A 284 7.75 17.56 -18.64
CA ILE A 284 6.82 18.55 -18.07
C ILE A 284 5.51 17.86 -17.67
N GLU A 285 4.95 17.05 -18.53
CA GLU A 285 3.68 16.37 -18.34
C GLU A 285 3.74 15.32 -17.20
N ALA A 286 4.87 14.59 -17.08
CA ALA A 286 5.04 13.63 -15.98
C ALA A 286 5.20 14.36 -14.64
N GLN A 287 5.96 15.45 -14.61
CA GLN A 287 6.15 16.26 -13.42
C GLN A 287 4.82 16.83 -12.91
N ASP A 288 3.99 17.37 -13.83
CA ASP A 288 2.66 17.88 -13.49
C ASP A 288 1.74 16.77 -12.98
N ARG A 289 1.64 15.64 -13.70
CA ARG A 289 0.80 14.52 -13.26
C ARG A 289 1.22 13.96 -11.90
N VAL A 290 2.53 13.81 -11.67
CA VAL A 290 3.06 13.36 -10.39
C VAL A 290 2.68 14.31 -9.27
N ALA A 291 2.87 15.63 -9.49
CA ALA A 291 2.56 16.65 -8.49
C ALA A 291 1.07 16.68 -8.15
N VAL A 292 0.20 16.68 -9.17
CA VAL A 292 -1.26 16.66 -9.00
C VAL A 292 -1.69 15.42 -8.21
N GLN A 293 -1.35 14.22 -8.70
CA GLN A 293 -1.77 12.96 -8.07
C GLN A 293 -1.28 12.85 -6.62
N THR A 294 -0.01 13.19 -6.35
CA THR A 294 0.53 13.09 -4.98
C THR A 294 -0.16 14.08 -4.06
N SER A 295 -0.42 15.33 -4.52
CA SER A 295 -1.07 16.36 -3.71
C SER A 295 -2.51 15.99 -3.36
N GLU A 296 -3.29 15.53 -4.33
CA GLU A 296 -4.67 15.07 -4.12
C GLU A 296 -4.71 13.91 -3.12
N MET A 297 -3.89 12.87 -3.35
CA MET A 297 -3.87 11.69 -2.48
C MET A 297 -3.42 12.02 -1.05
N VAL A 298 -2.46 12.93 -0.85
CA VAL A 298 -2.02 13.35 0.49
C VAL A 298 -3.11 14.12 1.21
N ILE A 299 -3.83 15.03 0.53
CA ILE A 299 -4.97 15.74 1.10
C ILE A 299 -6.08 14.77 1.51
N ASP A 300 -6.46 13.85 0.62
CA ASP A 300 -7.52 12.87 0.87
C ASP A 300 -7.16 11.96 2.05
N ALA A 301 -5.92 11.50 2.11
CA ALA A 301 -5.44 10.69 3.23
C ALA A 301 -5.42 11.46 4.55
N LEU A 302 -5.01 12.74 4.56
CA LEU A 302 -5.07 13.59 5.76
C LEU A 302 -6.51 13.80 6.25
N ARG A 303 -7.48 13.86 5.34
CA ARG A 303 -8.91 13.94 5.64
C ARG A 303 -9.54 12.63 6.09
N GLY A 304 -8.73 11.56 6.13
CA GLY A 304 -9.15 10.24 6.63
C GLY A 304 -9.72 9.32 5.56
N SER A 305 -9.55 9.61 4.28
CA SER A 305 -9.86 8.66 3.21
C SER A 305 -8.96 7.43 3.33
N ILE A 306 -9.56 6.26 3.55
CA ILE A 306 -8.87 4.97 3.57
C ILE A 306 -8.66 4.39 2.16
N PHE A 307 -9.18 5.05 1.14
CA PHE A 307 -9.24 4.61 -0.25
C PHE A 307 -8.08 5.13 -1.10
N VAL A 308 -7.12 5.76 -0.47
CA VAL A 308 -5.91 6.24 -1.12
C VAL A 308 -5.03 5.06 -1.51
N SER A 309 -4.58 5.01 -2.76
CA SER A 309 -3.60 4.03 -3.20
C SER A 309 -2.27 4.29 -2.47
N ALA A 310 -1.98 3.48 -1.48
CA ALA A 310 -0.75 3.57 -0.70
C ALA A 310 0.03 2.26 -0.80
N VAL A 311 1.35 2.37 -0.70
CA VAL A 311 2.27 1.25 -0.91
C VAL A 311 2.26 0.26 0.24
N ASN A 312 2.06 0.77 1.45
CA ASN A 312 2.13 -0.01 2.69
C ASN A 312 0.76 -0.24 3.36
N LEU A 313 -0.33 -0.08 2.61
CA LEU A 313 -1.61 -0.65 3.04
C LEU A 313 -1.61 -2.16 2.76
N PRO A 314 -2.06 -2.98 3.70
CA PRO A 314 -2.09 -4.44 3.54
C PRO A 314 -3.18 -4.92 2.56
N PHE A 315 -3.84 -4.03 1.83
CA PHE A 315 -4.85 -4.32 0.82
C PHE A 315 -4.72 -3.36 -0.36
N GLU A 316 -4.95 -3.83 -1.57
CA GLU A 316 -4.94 -2.98 -2.77
C GLU A 316 -6.30 -2.33 -3.00
N GLY A 317 -6.24 -1.04 -3.24
CA GLY A 317 -7.15 -0.10 -3.88
C GLY A 317 -8.59 -0.54 -4.16
N LEU A 318 -9.36 -0.95 -3.15
CA LEU A 318 -10.78 -1.16 -3.28
C LEU A 318 -11.51 -0.42 -2.17
N ALA A 319 -12.05 0.70 -2.56
CA ALA A 319 -13.15 1.15 -1.81
C ALA A 319 -14.15 1.83 -2.72
N ASP A 320 -15.01 1.05 -3.18
CA ASP A 320 -16.34 1.51 -3.52
C ASP A 320 -16.96 2.06 -2.22
N ALA A 321 -17.74 3.13 -2.34
CA ALA A 321 -18.46 3.71 -1.21
C ALA A 321 -19.28 2.66 -0.43
N ASP A 322 -19.59 1.54 -1.07
CA ASP A 322 -20.32 0.40 -0.53
C ASP A 322 -19.52 -0.42 0.50
N ALA A 323 -18.18 -0.38 0.48
CA ALA A 323 -17.34 -1.09 1.45
C ALA A 323 -17.21 -0.36 2.81
N ALA A 324 -17.36 0.97 2.84
CA ALA A 324 -17.15 1.78 4.03
C ALA A 324 -18.02 1.35 5.24
N PRO A 325 -19.31 1.00 5.08
CA PRO A 325 -20.12 0.51 6.19
C PRO A 325 -19.62 -0.82 6.76
N PHE A 326 -19.15 -1.75 5.92
CA PHE A 326 -18.56 -3.01 6.36
C PHE A 326 -17.24 -2.82 7.10
N ILE A 327 -16.39 -1.89 6.63
CA ILE A 327 -15.11 -1.55 7.27
C ILE A 327 -15.36 -1.00 8.68
N SER A 328 -16.25 0.00 8.79
CA SER A 328 -16.65 0.57 10.07
C SER A 328 -17.26 -0.48 11.01
N MET A 329 -18.12 -1.37 10.49
CA MET A 329 -18.73 -2.44 11.25
C MET A 329 -17.68 -3.43 11.77
N SER A 330 -16.73 -3.85 10.95
CA SER A 330 -15.66 -4.77 11.33
C SER A 330 -14.75 -4.17 12.41
N GLU A 331 -14.40 -2.88 12.28
CA GLU A 331 -13.65 -2.16 13.31
C GLU A 331 -14.38 -2.17 14.67
N LYS A 332 -15.68 -1.89 14.65
CA LYS A 332 -16.52 -1.91 15.87
C LYS A 332 -16.65 -3.30 16.48
N LEU A 333 -16.72 -4.36 15.66
CA LEU A 333 -16.71 -5.74 16.16
C LEU A 333 -15.43 -6.06 16.93
N GLY A 334 -14.27 -5.71 16.36
CA GLY A 334 -12.98 -5.86 17.04
C GLY A 334 -12.90 -5.06 18.34
N LEU A 335 -13.34 -3.80 18.30
CA LEU A 335 -13.35 -2.88 19.44
C LEU A 335 -14.28 -3.39 20.57
N PHE A 336 -15.47 -3.89 20.22
CA PHE A 336 -16.40 -4.48 21.19
C PHE A 336 -15.81 -5.73 21.82
N ALA A 337 -15.35 -6.69 21.01
CA ALA A 337 -14.80 -7.95 21.50
C ALA A 337 -13.59 -7.73 22.42
N ALA A 338 -12.70 -6.79 22.08
CA ALA A 338 -11.54 -6.47 22.90
C ALA A 338 -11.88 -5.94 24.28
N GLN A 339 -13.01 -5.26 24.46
CA GLN A 339 -13.44 -4.70 25.72
C GLN A 339 -14.18 -5.73 26.62
N ILE A 340 -14.73 -6.81 26.02
CA ILE A 340 -15.45 -7.83 26.79
C ILE A 340 -14.62 -9.09 27.07
N ILE A 341 -13.64 -9.45 26.23
CA ILE A 341 -12.79 -10.62 26.47
C ILE A 341 -11.83 -10.38 27.64
N SER A 342 -11.55 -11.45 28.39
CA SER A 342 -10.62 -11.45 29.53
C SER A 342 -9.24 -12.02 29.13
N GLY A 343 -8.17 -11.43 29.65
CA GLY A 343 -6.80 -11.88 29.43
C GLY A 343 -6.17 -11.38 28.12
N PRO A 344 -4.92 -11.78 27.85
CA PRO A 344 -4.20 -11.43 26.64
C PRO A 344 -4.73 -12.23 25.43
N ILE A 345 -5.07 -11.53 24.35
CA ILE A 345 -5.55 -12.16 23.11
C ILE A 345 -4.38 -12.84 22.40
N THR A 346 -4.57 -14.10 22.02
CA THR A 346 -3.58 -14.92 21.30
C THR A 346 -4.03 -15.31 19.90
N ARG A 347 -5.35 -15.19 19.61
CA ARG A 347 -5.90 -15.50 18.29
C ARG A 347 -7.03 -14.54 17.96
N ALA A 348 -7.09 -14.14 16.69
CA ALA A 348 -8.16 -13.34 16.10
C ALA A 348 -8.61 -14.00 14.79
N ALA A 349 -9.91 -14.19 14.61
CA ALA A 349 -10.47 -14.75 13.39
C ALA A 349 -11.62 -13.88 12.88
N VAL A 350 -11.67 -13.67 11.57
CA VAL A 350 -12.77 -12.98 10.87
C VAL A 350 -13.44 -13.96 9.93
N GLU A 351 -14.75 -14.12 10.04
CA GLU A 351 -15.55 -14.98 9.17
C GLU A 351 -16.56 -14.09 8.44
N LEU A 352 -16.57 -14.17 7.12
CA LEU A 352 -17.41 -13.36 6.23
C LEU A 352 -18.43 -14.25 5.54
N TRP A 353 -19.71 -13.87 5.56
CA TRP A 353 -20.82 -14.59 4.96
C TRP A 353 -21.62 -13.65 4.05
N GLY A 354 -21.75 -13.99 2.76
CA GLY A 354 -22.46 -13.15 1.79
C GLY A 354 -21.83 -11.77 1.57
N VAL A 355 -20.52 -11.64 1.83
CA VAL A 355 -19.72 -10.44 1.61
C VAL A 355 -18.73 -10.70 0.47
N ASP A 356 -18.44 -9.70 -0.34
CA ASP A 356 -17.46 -9.80 -1.44
C ASP A 356 -16.09 -10.25 -0.91
N GLU A 357 -15.57 -11.35 -1.48
CA GLU A 357 -14.27 -11.93 -1.09
C GLU A 357 -13.12 -10.91 -1.18
N ARG A 358 -13.19 -9.97 -2.11
CA ARG A 358 -12.20 -8.89 -2.27
C ARG A 358 -12.06 -8.02 -1.01
N LEU A 359 -13.10 -7.95 -0.18
CA LEU A 359 -13.10 -7.19 1.07
C LEU A 359 -12.48 -7.95 2.25
N THR A 360 -12.17 -9.23 2.11
CA THR A 360 -11.71 -10.08 3.22
C THR A 360 -10.54 -9.47 3.98
N ARG A 361 -9.53 -9.01 3.28
CA ARG A 361 -8.33 -8.48 3.92
C ARG A 361 -8.57 -7.15 4.62
N ILE A 362 -9.27 -6.21 3.98
CA ILE A 362 -9.55 -4.90 4.59
C ILE A 362 -10.45 -5.02 5.83
N LEU A 363 -11.44 -5.92 5.80
CA LEU A 363 -12.32 -6.15 6.95
C LEU A 363 -11.57 -6.81 8.11
N SER A 364 -10.65 -7.73 7.81
CA SER A 364 -9.76 -8.33 8.82
C SER A 364 -8.87 -7.28 9.48
N VAL A 365 -8.26 -6.41 8.69
CA VAL A 365 -7.41 -5.31 9.21
C VAL A 365 -8.24 -4.32 10.03
N ALA A 366 -9.45 -4.00 9.61
CA ALA A 366 -10.37 -3.14 10.36
C ALA A 366 -10.72 -3.75 11.73
N ALA A 367 -11.05 -5.04 11.76
CA ALA A 367 -11.33 -5.74 13.02
C ALA A 367 -10.11 -5.80 13.94
N LEU A 368 -8.91 -6.06 13.40
CA LEU A 368 -7.65 -6.02 14.15
C LEU A 368 -7.36 -4.64 14.73
N LYS A 369 -7.49 -3.59 13.92
CA LYS A 369 -7.35 -2.21 14.39
C LYS A 369 -8.29 -1.94 15.56
N GLY A 370 -9.58 -2.27 15.41
CA GLY A 370 -10.56 -2.12 16.50
C GLY A 370 -10.18 -2.89 17.75
N MET A 371 -9.75 -4.15 17.61
CA MET A 371 -9.33 -5.01 18.71
C MET A 371 -8.11 -4.49 19.47
N LEU A 372 -7.13 -3.96 18.74
CA LEU A 372 -5.86 -3.52 19.33
C LEU A 372 -5.96 -2.12 19.97
N THR A 373 -6.76 -1.22 19.41
CA THR A 373 -6.88 0.19 19.83
C THR A 373 -7.13 0.37 21.34
N PRO A 374 -8.09 -0.31 22.01
CA PRO A 374 -8.36 -0.09 23.44
C PRO A 374 -7.33 -0.72 24.36
N ARG A 375 -6.41 -1.54 23.84
CA ARG A 375 -5.47 -2.34 24.62
C ARG A 375 -4.03 -1.85 24.56
N LEU A 376 -3.74 -0.88 23.69
CA LEU A 376 -2.39 -0.41 23.43
C LEU A 376 -2.28 1.09 23.65
N ALA A 377 -1.14 1.53 24.20
CA ALA A 377 -0.80 2.95 24.31
C ALA A 377 -0.29 3.52 22.99
N GLU A 378 0.25 2.68 22.11
CA GLU A 378 0.70 3.06 20.77
C GLU A 378 -0.47 3.19 19.81
N SER A 379 -0.34 4.11 18.84
CA SER A 379 -1.36 4.33 17.82
C SER A 379 -1.41 3.15 16.85
N VAL A 380 -2.57 2.51 16.74
CA VAL A 380 -2.84 1.45 15.77
C VAL A 380 -3.78 1.96 14.69
N ASN A 381 -3.42 1.71 13.43
CA ASN A 381 -4.21 2.10 12.27
C ASN A 381 -4.20 0.99 11.19
N PHE A 382 -4.77 1.27 10.02
CA PHE A 382 -4.84 0.29 8.91
C PHE A 382 -3.47 -0.12 8.36
N VAL A 383 -2.43 0.69 8.56
CA VAL A 383 -1.07 0.42 8.04
C VAL A 383 -0.35 -0.59 8.92
N ASN A 384 -0.41 -0.44 10.26
CA ASN A 384 0.40 -1.21 11.20
C ASN A 384 -0.36 -2.29 11.96
N ALA A 385 -1.68 -2.40 11.86
CA ALA A 385 -2.49 -3.31 12.66
C ALA A 385 -2.06 -4.79 12.53
N GLU A 386 -1.78 -5.27 11.32
CA GLU A 386 -1.30 -6.64 11.09
C GLU A 386 0.10 -6.85 11.71
N GLN A 387 1.02 -5.92 11.49
CA GLN A 387 2.38 -6.00 12.02
C GLN A 387 2.39 -5.98 13.56
N VAL A 388 1.61 -5.10 14.17
CA VAL A 388 1.47 -5.02 15.64
C VAL A 388 0.89 -6.32 16.21
N ALA A 389 -0.12 -6.90 15.56
CA ALA A 389 -0.69 -8.18 15.98
C ALA A 389 0.36 -9.32 15.90
N GLN A 390 1.12 -9.40 14.79
CA GLN A 390 2.18 -10.40 14.61
C GLN A 390 3.30 -10.26 15.64
N GLN A 391 3.79 -9.05 15.91
CA GLN A 391 4.81 -8.78 16.92
C GLN A 391 4.37 -9.20 18.34
N ARG A 392 3.07 -9.21 18.59
CA ARG A 392 2.47 -9.65 19.86
C ARG A 392 2.12 -11.13 19.89
N GLY A 393 2.46 -11.87 18.84
CA GLY A 393 2.20 -13.32 18.75
C GLY A 393 0.71 -13.65 18.56
N ILE A 394 -0.09 -12.73 18.06
CA ILE A 394 -1.53 -12.96 17.81
C ILE A 394 -1.65 -13.68 16.45
N ALA A 395 -2.17 -14.90 16.46
CA ALA A 395 -2.48 -15.64 15.25
C ALA A 395 -3.73 -15.06 14.59
N ILE A 396 -3.65 -14.77 13.29
CA ILE A 396 -4.72 -14.14 12.52
C ILE A 396 -5.23 -15.13 11.47
N SER A 397 -6.55 -15.23 11.32
CA SER A 397 -7.19 -15.97 10.25
C SER A 397 -8.41 -15.23 9.70
N ALA A 398 -8.67 -15.41 8.42
CA ALA A 398 -9.87 -14.91 7.77
C ALA A 398 -10.43 -15.97 6.82
N THR A 399 -11.75 -16.15 6.82
CA THR A 399 -12.44 -17.09 5.96
C THR A 399 -13.69 -16.45 5.37
N THR A 400 -14.00 -16.81 4.13
CA THR A 400 -15.21 -16.37 3.42
C THR A 400 -16.10 -17.56 3.15
N HIS A 401 -17.38 -17.40 3.39
CA HIS A 401 -18.38 -18.44 3.23
C HIS A 401 -19.50 -17.97 2.28
N PRO A 402 -20.24 -18.89 1.65
CA PRO A 402 -21.46 -18.54 0.93
C PRO A 402 -22.49 -17.89 1.84
N MET A 403 -23.61 -17.42 1.28
CA MET A 403 -24.66 -16.69 2.02
C MET A 403 -25.05 -17.39 3.33
N PRO A 404 -25.22 -16.63 4.42
CA PRO A 404 -25.76 -17.13 5.68
C PRO A 404 -27.26 -17.46 5.53
N VAL A 405 -27.80 -18.29 6.43
CA VAL A 405 -29.19 -18.74 6.35
C VAL A 405 -30.18 -17.63 6.73
N ASP A 406 -29.83 -16.77 7.69
CA ASP A 406 -30.76 -15.81 8.30
C ASP A 406 -30.54 -14.35 7.85
N TYR A 407 -29.42 -14.02 7.17
CA TYR A 407 -29.01 -12.66 6.82
C TYR A 407 -28.50 -12.58 5.38
N THR A 408 -28.60 -11.44 4.73
CA THR A 408 -28.00 -11.21 3.39
C THR A 408 -26.49 -11.08 3.43
N ASN A 409 -25.95 -10.67 4.56
CA ASN A 409 -24.52 -10.54 4.85
C ASN A 409 -24.31 -10.73 6.35
N LEU A 410 -23.16 -11.25 6.74
CA LEU A 410 -22.77 -11.39 8.15
C LEU A 410 -21.25 -11.30 8.27
N VAL A 411 -20.78 -10.51 9.21
CA VAL A 411 -19.38 -10.45 9.62
C VAL A 411 -19.28 -10.95 11.05
N THR A 412 -18.48 -11.97 11.28
CA THR A 412 -18.22 -12.53 12.62
C THR A 412 -16.77 -12.30 12.98
N PHE A 413 -16.53 -11.75 14.15
CA PHE A 413 -15.21 -11.60 14.73
C PHE A 413 -15.09 -12.46 15.99
N ARG A 414 -14.04 -13.27 16.04
CA ARG A 414 -13.72 -14.13 17.17
C ARG A 414 -12.36 -13.76 17.71
N ALA A 415 -12.28 -13.50 19.01
CA ALA A 415 -11.03 -13.32 19.74
C ALA A 415 -10.89 -14.40 20.79
N SER A 416 -9.70 -14.99 20.92
CA SER A 416 -9.42 -16.02 21.92
C SER A 416 -8.19 -15.65 22.75
N SER A 417 -8.27 -15.88 24.04
CA SER A 417 -7.14 -15.86 24.99
C SER A 417 -6.86 -17.29 25.48
N ALA A 418 -5.94 -17.46 26.42
CA ALA A 418 -5.67 -18.77 27.03
C ALA A 418 -6.86 -19.32 27.84
N THR A 419 -7.74 -18.45 28.35
CA THR A 419 -8.80 -18.79 29.31
C THR A 419 -10.19 -18.33 28.88
N ASP A 420 -10.32 -17.53 27.81
CA ASP A 420 -11.58 -16.92 27.41
C ASP A 420 -11.68 -16.82 25.89
N GLU A 421 -12.89 -16.89 25.39
CA GLU A 421 -13.21 -16.71 23.97
C GLU A 421 -14.43 -15.81 23.82
N THR A 422 -14.36 -14.89 22.90
CA THR A 422 -15.47 -13.98 22.56
C THR A 422 -15.73 -14.03 21.06
N CYS A 423 -16.99 -14.23 20.69
CA CYS A 423 -17.49 -14.27 19.33
C CYS A 423 -18.60 -13.23 19.15
N VAL A 424 -18.44 -12.32 18.21
CA VAL A 424 -19.41 -11.24 17.96
C VAL A 424 -19.74 -11.20 16.47
N SER A 425 -21.04 -11.22 16.14
CA SER A 425 -21.49 -11.16 14.75
C SER A 425 -22.35 -9.92 14.50
N ALA A 426 -22.16 -9.32 13.34
CA ALA A 426 -22.93 -8.15 12.91
C ALA A 426 -23.33 -8.25 11.45
N THR A 427 -24.41 -7.58 11.09
CA THR A 427 -24.95 -7.46 9.74
C THR A 427 -25.30 -6.03 9.38
N LEU A 428 -25.41 -5.75 8.09
CA LEU A 428 -26.01 -4.53 7.55
C LEU A 428 -27.44 -4.82 7.11
N PHE A 429 -28.43 -4.20 7.75
CA PHE A 429 -29.84 -4.30 7.36
C PHE A 429 -30.23 -3.43 6.16
N SER A 430 -29.44 -2.44 5.86
CA SER A 430 -29.48 -1.61 4.67
C SER A 430 -28.06 -1.10 4.45
N GLU A 431 -27.83 -0.37 3.39
CA GLU A 431 -26.48 0.13 3.03
C GLU A 431 -25.66 0.74 4.19
N LYS A 432 -26.32 1.24 5.25
CA LYS A 432 -25.65 1.93 6.36
C LYS A 432 -26.08 1.49 7.77
N ASN A 433 -27.07 0.62 7.88
CA ASN A 433 -27.68 0.30 9.19
C ASN A 433 -27.00 -0.91 9.84
N GLN A 434 -25.93 -0.65 10.57
CA GLN A 434 -25.16 -1.66 11.28
C GLN A 434 -25.90 -2.19 12.50
N ARG A 435 -25.92 -3.52 12.71
CA ARG A 435 -26.45 -4.19 13.91
C ARG A 435 -25.53 -5.31 14.33
N ILE A 436 -25.15 -5.35 15.61
CA ILE A 436 -24.66 -6.58 16.22
C ILE A 436 -25.90 -7.46 16.44
N VAL A 437 -25.81 -8.72 16.03
CA VAL A 437 -26.94 -9.69 16.05
C VAL A 437 -26.66 -10.90 16.92
N SER A 438 -25.40 -11.11 17.30
CA SER A 438 -25.06 -12.10 18.31
C SER A 438 -23.79 -11.72 19.08
N VAL A 439 -23.74 -12.11 20.36
CA VAL A 439 -22.57 -12.02 21.23
C VAL A 439 -22.44 -13.36 21.94
N ASN A 440 -21.36 -14.08 21.71
CA ASN A 440 -21.15 -15.45 22.19
C ASN A 440 -22.35 -16.34 21.78
N ASN A 441 -22.99 -17.00 22.73
CA ASN A 441 -24.15 -17.87 22.49
C ASN A 441 -25.50 -17.13 22.53
N PHE A 442 -25.49 -15.79 22.71
CA PHE A 442 -26.70 -14.99 22.84
C PHE A 442 -27.07 -14.33 21.52
N ARG A 443 -28.27 -14.59 21.02
CA ARG A 443 -28.88 -13.82 19.92
C ARG A 443 -29.45 -12.53 20.50
N VAL A 444 -28.79 -11.39 20.22
CA VAL A 444 -29.16 -10.07 20.73
C VAL A 444 -28.93 -9.04 19.64
N GLU A 445 -29.90 -8.18 19.41
CA GLU A 445 -29.79 -7.14 18.38
C GLU A 445 -29.67 -5.75 19.02
N PHE A 446 -28.62 -5.00 18.63
CA PHE A 446 -28.41 -3.63 19.07
C PHE A 446 -27.51 -2.86 18.10
N LYS A 447 -27.55 -1.51 18.20
CA LYS A 447 -26.65 -0.63 17.45
C LYS A 447 -25.26 -0.62 18.07
N PRO A 448 -24.19 -0.80 17.29
CA PRO A 448 -22.81 -0.70 17.79
C PRO A 448 -22.37 0.77 17.90
N GLU A 449 -22.91 1.53 18.83
CA GLU A 449 -22.60 2.96 19.02
C GLU A 449 -22.81 3.41 20.46
N GLY A 450 -22.04 4.43 20.89
CA GLY A 450 -22.20 5.06 22.19
C GLY A 450 -21.57 4.29 23.36
N THR A 451 -22.13 4.47 24.54
CA THR A 451 -21.71 3.77 25.77
C THR A 451 -22.69 2.66 26.08
N LEU A 452 -22.15 1.43 26.16
CA LEU A 452 -22.92 0.21 26.39
C LEU A 452 -22.50 -0.45 27.70
N LEU A 453 -23.44 -1.06 28.41
CA LEU A 453 -23.15 -1.99 29.48
C LEU A 453 -23.38 -3.42 28.97
N TYR A 454 -22.34 -4.23 29.01
CA TYR A 454 -22.39 -5.67 28.83
C TYR A 454 -22.58 -6.32 30.19
N ILE A 455 -23.72 -6.99 30.39
CA ILE A 455 -24.09 -7.57 31.66
C ILE A 455 -24.45 -9.05 31.46
N ILE A 456 -23.70 -9.95 32.08
CA ILE A 456 -24.10 -11.37 32.23
C ILE A 456 -24.75 -11.55 33.58
N ASN A 457 -25.95 -12.06 33.60
CA ASN A 457 -26.72 -12.28 34.83
C ASN A 457 -27.47 -13.61 34.79
N LYS A 458 -27.92 -14.06 36.00
CA LYS A 458 -28.88 -15.15 36.12
C LYS A 458 -30.25 -14.67 35.61
N ASP A 459 -30.94 -15.51 34.85
CA ASP A 459 -32.28 -15.22 34.34
C ASP A 459 -33.32 -15.41 35.46
N VAL A 460 -33.39 -14.40 36.35
CA VAL A 460 -34.32 -14.36 37.47
C VAL A 460 -35.12 -13.05 37.52
N PRO A 461 -36.35 -13.06 38.02
CA PRO A 461 -37.17 -11.86 38.16
C PRO A 461 -36.47 -10.77 38.99
N GLY A 462 -36.66 -9.49 38.59
CA GLY A 462 -36.16 -8.33 39.28
C GLY A 462 -34.81 -7.79 38.81
N VAL A 463 -34.05 -8.49 37.98
CA VAL A 463 -32.73 -8.03 37.49
C VAL A 463 -32.85 -6.73 36.68
N VAL A 464 -33.74 -6.66 35.72
CA VAL A 464 -33.98 -5.47 34.91
C VAL A 464 -34.37 -4.26 35.75
N GLY A 465 -35.30 -4.46 36.69
CA GLY A 465 -35.73 -3.43 37.64
C GLY A 465 -34.59 -2.94 38.52
N LYS A 466 -33.74 -3.85 39.03
CA LYS A 466 -32.61 -3.46 39.88
C LYS A 466 -31.53 -2.70 39.11
N VAL A 467 -31.20 -3.13 37.91
CA VAL A 467 -30.27 -2.39 37.03
C VAL A 467 -30.83 -0.99 36.73
N GLY A 468 -32.11 -0.90 36.36
CA GLY A 468 -32.77 0.39 36.09
C GLY A 468 -32.79 1.31 37.33
N THR A 469 -33.06 0.76 38.54
CA THR A 469 -33.02 1.55 39.78
C THR A 469 -31.61 2.06 40.09
N ILE A 470 -30.57 1.21 39.98
CA ILE A 470 -29.18 1.63 40.22
C ILE A 470 -28.75 2.75 39.29
N LEU A 471 -29.12 2.68 37.99
CA LEU A 471 -28.81 3.72 37.01
C LEU A 471 -29.65 4.99 37.28
N GLY A 472 -30.95 4.86 37.54
CA GLY A 472 -31.85 5.99 37.80
C GLY A 472 -31.47 6.75 39.09
N ASP A 473 -31.07 6.07 40.15
CA ASP A 473 -30.58 6.69 41.40
C ASP A 473 -29.31 7.54 41.19
N ARG A 474 -28.63 7.36 40.06
CA ARG A 474 -27.42 8.11 39.61
C ARG A 474 -27.68 9.04 38.46
N GLU A 475 -28.97 9.31 38.17
CA GLU A 475 -29.40 10.19 37.06
C GLU A 475 -28.86 9.76 35.67
N ILE A 476 -28.58 8.45 35.47
CA ILE A 476 -28.12 7.88 34.21
C ILE A 476 -29.33 7.36 33.44
N ASN A 477 -29.57 7.96 32.27
CA ASN A 477 -30.67 7.56 31.41
C ASN A 477 -30.31 6.31 30.60
N ILE A 478 -31.29 5.44 30.39
CA ILE A 478 -31.22 4.24 29.56
C ILE A 478 -31.88 4.56 28.22
N ALA A 479 -31.11 4.51 27.12
CA ALA A 479 -31.63 4.71 25.77
C ALA A 479 -32.24 3.41 25.21
N GLU A 480 -31.55 2.28 25.38
CA GLU A 480 -32.05 0.96 24.95
C GLU A 480 -31.68 -0.11 25.99
N TYR A 481 -32.54 -1.12 26.14
CA TYR A 481 -32.29 -2.28 27.00
C TYR A 481 -32.61 -3.55 26.22
N ASN A 482 -31.57 -4.25 25.73
CA ASN A 482 -31.69 -5.45 24.94
C ASN A 482 -31.33 -6.67 25.79
N LEU A 483 -32.23 -7.61 25.94
CA LEU A 483 -32.06 -8.79 26.77
C LEU A 483 -32.17 -10.06 25.92
N ALA A 484 -31.19 -10.92 26.05
CA ALA A 484 -31.20 -12.26 25.45
C ALA A 484 -30.92 -13.29 26.54
N ARG A 485 -31.50 -14.50 26.42
CA ARG A 485 -31.27 -15.61 27.33
C ARG A 485 -30.93 -16.89 26.57
N GLU A 486 -30.06 -17.69 27.14
CA GLU A 486 -29.69 -18.98 26.55
C GLU A 486 -30.83 -19.99 26.74
N THR A 487 -31.29 -20.11 27.98
CA THR A 487 -32.42 -20.95 28.41
C THR A 487 -33.16 -20.27 29.54
N SER A 488 -34.45 -20.60 29.74
CA SER A 488 -35.22 -20.06 30.87
C SER A 488 -34.60 -20.49 32.19
N GLY A 489 -34.32 -19.51 33.08
CA GLY A 489 -33.68 -19.73 34.37
C GLY A 489 -32.15 -19.95 34.33
N GLY A 490 -31.54 -19.91 33.13
CA GLY A 490 -30.09 -20.04 32.94
C GLY A 490 -29.37 -18.71 33.01
N LYS A 491 -28.43 -18.51 32.08
CA LYS A 491 -27.73 -17.21 31.89
C LYS A 491 -28.52 -16.31 30.94
N ALA A 492 -28.46 -15.02 31.21
CA ALA A 492 -28.96 -13.98 30.32
C ALA A 492 -27.87 -12.93 30.05
N LEU A 493 -27.90 -12.38 28.86
CA LEU A 493 -27.09 -11.23 28.47
C LEU A 493 -28.00 -10.00 28.36
N ALA A 494 -27.66 -8.94 29.06
CA ALA A 494 -28.25 -7.63 28.82
C ALA A 494 -27.22 -6.67 28.21
N ILE A 495 -27.58 -6.04 27.10
CA ILE A 495 -26.86 -4.93 26.51
C ILE A 495 -27.72 -3.67 26.76
N VAL A 496 -27.17 -2.76 27.57
CA VAL A 496 -27.87 -1.55 27.97
C VAL A 496 -27.13 -0.35 27.40
N THR A 497 -27.78 0.40 26.51
CA THR A 497 -27.24 1.67 25.98
C THR A 497 -27.57 2.79 26.95
N ILE A 498 -26.55 3.54 27.36
CA ILE A 498 -26.67 4.63 28.35
C ILE A 498 -26.12 5.94 27.80
N ASP A 499 -26.70 7.07 28.23
CA ASP A 499 -26.34 8.41 27.74
C ASP A 499 -25.01 8.91 28.31
N SER A 500 -24.59 8.41 29.47
CA SER A 500 -23.37 8.84 30.16
C SER A 500 -22.56 7.66 30.69
N PRO A 501 -21.21 7.72 30.65
CA PRO A 501 -20.38 6.66 31.20
C PRO A 501 -20.56 6.55 32.72
N LEU A 502 -20.48 5.31 33.25
CA LEU A 502 -20.55 5.04 34.65
C LEU A 502 -19.27 5.44 35.40
N ASP A 503 -19.41 5.92 36.59
CA ASP A 503 -18.34 6.05 37.57
C ASP A 503 -17.99 4.71 38.25
N ALA A 504 -16.91 4.69 39.01
CA ALA A 504 -16.43 3.48 39.69
C ALA A 504 -17.43 2.97 40.75
N ASP A 505 -18.16 3.86 41.41
CA ASP A 505 -19.12 3.53 42.46
C ASP A 505 -20.36 2.87 41.88
N THR A 506 -20.86 3.38 40.75
CA THR A 506 -22.00 2.81 40.04
C THR A 506 -21.64 1.42 39.46
N MET A 507 -20.45 1.28 38.87
CA MET A 507 -19.94 -0.04 38.45
C MET A 507 -19.84 -1.02 39.58
N THR A 508 -19.38 -0.58 40.75
CA THR A 508 -19.30 -1.39 41.98
C THR A 508 -20.69 -1.79 42.46
N ALA A 509 -21.66 -0.89 42.50
CA ALA A 509 -23.03 -1.18 42.89
C ALA A 509 -23.69 -2.25 41.99
N LEU A 510 -23.45 -2.22 40.70
CA LEU A 510 -23.90 -3.26 39.77
C LEU A 510 -23.21 -4.61 40.06
N ARG A 511 -21.92 -4.64 40.31
CA ARG A 511 -21.15 -5.86 40.63
C ARG A 511 -21.59 -6.50 41.96
N PHE A 512 -22.03 -5.72 42.92
CA PHE A 512 -22.52 -6.25 44.22
C PHE A 512 -23.91 -6.90 44.14
N PHE A 513 -24.63 -6.70 43.03
CA PHE A 513 -25.92 -7.37 42.90
C PHE A 513 -25.74 -8.84 42.51
N LYS A 514 -26.10 -9.74 43.46
CA LYS A 514 -25.81 -11.19 43.38
C LYS A 514 -26.28 -11.92 42.13
N ALA A 515 -27.26 -11.38 41.43
CA ALA A 515 -27.73 -11.97 40.18
C ALA A 515 -26.82 -11.59 38.96
N ILE A 516 -26.02 -10.55 39.05
CA ILE A 516 -25.05 -10.16 38.05
C ILE A 516 -23.77 -10.98 38.25
N GLU A 517 -23.35 -11.71 37.20
CA GLU A 517 -22.12 -12.50 37.20
C GLU A 517 -20.95 -11.69 36.64
N GLU A 518 -21.22 -10.86 35.62
CA GLU A 518 -20.23 -10.00 35.00
C GLU A 518 -20.87 -8.69 34.54
N VAL A 519 -20.17 -7.57 34.71
CA VAL A 519 -20.54 -6.29 34.12
C VAL A 519 -19.31 -5.57 33.61
N LYS A 520 -19.37 -5.14 32.36
CA LYS A 520 -18.34 -4.34 31.66
C LYS A 520 -18.98 -3.14 30.96
N GLN A 521 -18.28 -2.03 30.98
CA GLN A 521 -18.64 -0.86 30.18
C GLN A 521 -17.85 -0.88 28.89
N VAL A 522 -18.53 -0.76 27.75
CA VAL A 522 -17.98 -0.76 26.40
C VAL A 522 -18.27 0.58 25.75
N ARG A 523 -17.31 1.13 25.03
CA ARG A 523 -17.46 2.38 24.23
C ARG A 523 -17.18 2.08 22.77
N LEU A 524 -18.13 2.47 21.90
CA LEU A 524 -18.04 2.26 20.45
C LEU A 524 -18.16 3.60 19.67
#